data_18658b33dc9307698a0621e0bf0063e4
#
_entry.id   18658b33dc9307698a0621e0bf0063e4
#
_cell.length_a   1.000
_cell.length_b   1.000
_cell.length_c   1.000
_cell.angle_alpha   90.00
_cell.angle_beta   90.00
_cell.angle_gamma   90.00
#
_symmetry.space_group_name_H-M   'P 1'
#
loop_
_entity.id
_entity.type
_entity.pdbx_description
1 polymer ?
#
loop_
_entity_poly.entity_id
_entity_poly.type
_entity_poly.pdbx_seq_one_letter_code
_entity_poly.pdbx_strand_id
1 'polypeptide(L)'
;PQPAPLPFFPDKPCVVFIVGVNGTGKTTSTARLAQWLKNQNRSVMLAAADTFRAAAIEQLDVWAQRLDVPIIKGQYKADPAAVCHDAWEAANKRGINYLLCDTAGRLHTRDNLMAELSKIERVLGRKDASAPHETLLVVDATTGSNALQQAKEFQKAVGKLTGVIVTKLDGSGKGGCVVSIQNELGVPARFIGTGEGKDDFAIFDAKKFVEGIL
;
A
#
# COMPACT_ATOMS: atom_id res chain seq x y z
N PRO A 1 5.40 -8.47 19.65
CA PRO A 1 4.94 -7.09 19.78
C PRO A 1 3.94 -6.82 18.68
N GLN A 2 2.76 -6.27 19.01
CA GLN A 2 1.82 -5.80 17.98
C GLN A 2 2.50 -4.73 17.14
N PRO A 3 2.34 -4.76 15.80
CA PRO A 3 2.89 -3.70 14.96
C PRO A 3 2.30 -2.36 15.39
N ALA A 4 3.15 -1.35 15.51
CA ALA A 4 2.71 0.01 15.83
C ALA A 4 1.67 0.47 14.78
N PRO A 5 0.64 1.20 15.19
CA PRO A 5 -0.26 1.83 14.25
C PRO A 5 0.53 2.77 13.32
N LEU A 6 -0.04 3.07 12.14
CA LEU A 6 0.58 4.01 11.21
C LEU A 6 0.88 5.33 11.92
N PRO A 7 2.03 5.97 11.64
CA PRO A 7 2.39 7.24 12.28
C PRO A 7 1.33 8.32 11.96
N PHE A 8 1.15 9.23 12.89
CA PHE A 8 0.27 10.38 12.73
C PHE A 8 1.05 11.67 12.93
N PHE A 9 0.90 12.59 12.00
CA PHE A 9 1.50 13.91 12.06
C PHE A 9 0.38 14.97 12.11
N PRO A 10 0.39 15.90 13.08
CA PRO A 10 -0.68 16.90 13.18
C PRO A 10 -0.63 17.99 12.11
N ASP A 11 0.53 18.23 11.52
CA ASP A 11 0.86 19.36 10.66
C ASP A 11 1.15 18.99 9.20
N LYS A 12 1.20 17.71 8.88
CA LYS A 12 1.48 17.22 7.53
C LYS A 12 0.82 15.86 7.27
N PRO A 13 0.58 15.49 5.99
CA PRO A 13 0.05 14.16 5.67
C PRO A 13 1.08 13.07 5.94
N CYS A 14 0.65 11.97 6.55
CA CYS A 14 1.39 10.72 6.54
C CYS A 14 1.26 10.09 5.15
N VAL A 15 2.35 10.00 4.42
CA VAL A 15 2.39 9.40 3.09
C VAL A 15 2.63 7.90 3.21
N VAL A 16 1.66 7.12 2.73
CA VAL A 16 1.71 5.65 2.70
C VAL A 16 1.82 5.19 1.25
N PHE A 17 2.91 4.54 0.93
CA PHE A 17 3.23 4.03 -0.38
C PHE A 17 2.82 2.56 -0.45
N ILE A 18 1.88 2.20 -1.33
CA ILE A 18 1.39 0.84 -1.49
C ILE A 18 2.03 0.21 -2.71
N VAL A 19 2.86 -0.80 -2.48
CA VAL A 19 3.62 -1.50 -3.52
C VAL A 19 3.29 -2.98 -3.57
N GLY A 20 3.62 -3.65 -4.66
CA GLY A 20 3.38 -5.09 -4.84
C GLY A 20 3.04 -5.44 -6.28
N VAL A 21 3.03 -6.72 -6.61
CA VAL A 21 2.77 -7.23 -7.96
C VAL A 21 1.30 -7.05 -8.34
N ASN A 22 1.01 -6.97 -9.65
CA ASN A 22 -0.37 -7.00 -10.13
C ASN A 22 -1.08 -8.30 -9.68
N GLY A 23 -2.35 -8.17 -9.32
CA GLY A 23 -3.17 -9.30 -8.86
C GLY A 23 -3.05 -9.65 -7.37
N THR A 24 -2.15 -9.00 -6.62
CA THR A 24 -2.04 -9.20 -5.16
C THR A 24 -3.11 -8.47 -4.35
N GLY A 25 -3.90 -7.61 -4.98
CA GLY A 25 -4.96 -6.84 -4.31
C GLY A 25 -4.54 -5.48 -3.80
N LYS A 26 -3.54 -4.81 -4.41
CA LYS A 26 -3.07 -3.47 -4.01
C LYS A 26 -4.20 -2.44 -3.94
N THR A 27 -4.93 -2.24 -5.04
CA THR A 27 -6.00 -1.25 -5.14
C THR A 27 -7.09 -1.50 -4.10
N THR A 28 -7.49 -2.77 -3.93
CA THR A 28 -8.46 -3.16 -2.90
C THR A 28 -7.91 -2.93 -1.48
N SER A 29 -6.65 -3.26 -1.23
CA SER A 29 -5.99 -3.04 0.06
C SER A 29 -5.86 -1.55 0.37
N THR A 30 -5.56 -0.71 -0.64
CA THR A 30 -5.53 0.75 -0.51
C THR A 30 -6.88 1.28 -0.07
N ALA A 31 -7.96 0.83 -0.72
CA ALA A 31 -9.32 1.24 -0.37
C ALA A 31 -9.72 0.79 1.04
N ARG A 32 -9.39 -0.44 1.43
CA ARG A 32 -9.68 -0.97 2.77
C ARG A 32 -8.89 -0.26 3.87
N LEU A 33 -7.63 0.05 3.62
CA LEU A 33 -6.83 0.85 4.53
C LEU A 33 -7.43 2.25 4.70
N ALA A 34 -7.93 2.85 3.62
CA ALA A 34 -8.64 4.13 3.68
C ALA A 34 -9.90 4.04 4.55
N GLN A 35 -10.72 2.99 4.37
CA GLN A 35 -11.89 2.75 5.21
C GLN A 35 -11.52 2.55 6.68
N TRP A 36 -10.48 1.74 6.95
CA TRP A 36 -10.00 1.49 8.30
C TRP A 36 -9.55 2.78 8.99
N LEU A 37 -8.84 3.67 8.28
CA LEU A 37 -8.43 4.98 8.79
C LEU A 37 -9.63 5.91 9.03
N LYS A 38 -10.62 5.93 8.12
CA LYS A 38 -11.86 6.70 8.30
C LYS A 38 -12.63 6.25 9.54
N ASN A 39 -12.69 4.94 9.80
CA ASN A 39 -13.34 4.40 11.00
C ASN A 39 -12.65 4.87 12.30
N GLN A 40 -11.41 5.37 12.21
CA GLN A 40 -10.66 5.98 13.30
C GLN A 40 -10.73 7.52 13.29
N ASN A 41 -11.69 8.08 12.57
CA ASN A 41 -11.88 9.53 12.41
C ASN A 41 -10.65 10.24 11.81
N ARG A 42 -9.95 9.57 10.88
CA ARG A 42 -8.82 10.15 10.15
C ARG A 42 -9.25 10.55 8.73
N SER A 43 -8.83 11.73 8.31
CA SER A 43 -9.01 12.16 6.93
C SER A 43 -8.00 11.48 6.01
N VAL A 44 -8.47 11.03 4.84
CA VAL A 44 -7.68 10.26 3.88
C VAL A 44 -7.85 10.84 2.49
N MET A 45 -6.79 10.85 1.71
CA MET A 45 -6.79 11.13 0.27
C MET A 45 -6.10 9.98 -0.47
N LEU A 46 -6.59 9.65 -1.66
CA LEU A 46 -6.02 8.64 -2.53
C LEU A 46 -5.25 9.27 -3.68
N ALA A 47 -4.15 8.64 -4.09
CA ALA A 47 -3.41 8.95 -5.31
C ALA A 47 -3.40 7.73 -6.23
N ALA A 48 -3.99 7.86 -7.44
CA ALA A 48 -4.03 6.80 -8.45
C ALA A 48 -2.74 6.80 -9.27
N ALA A 49 -1.67 6.23 -8.72
CA ALA A 49 -0.36 6.20 -9.34
C ALA A 49 -0.09 4.97 -10.23
N ASP A 50 -1.04 4.03 -10.36
CA ASP A 50 -1.01 2.97 -11.41
C ASP A 50 -1.58 3.52 -12.73
N THR A 51 -0.92 4.50 -13.30
CA THR A 51 -1.41 5.30 -14.43
C THR A 51 -1.44 4.56 -15.77
N PHE A 52 -0.73 3.43 -15.87
CA PHE A 52 -0.69 2.61 -17.09
C PHE A 52 -1.78 1.54 -17.15
N ARG A 53 -2.65 1.49 -16.15
CA ARG A 53 -3.82 0.60 -16.11
C ARG A 53 -5.08 1.42 -15.91
N ALA A 54 -5.77 1.72 -17.02
CA ALA A 54 -7.02 2.49 -16.98
C ALA A 54 -8.03 1.89 -15.99
N ALA A 55 -8.19 0.56 -15.99
CA ALA A 55 -9.07 -0.13 -15.06
C ALA A 55 -8.66 0.03 -13.58
N ALA A 56 -7.37 0.19 -13.28
CA ALA A 56 -6.92 0.43 -11.90
C ALA A 56 -7.29 1.85 -11.43
N ILE A 57 -7.15 2.84 -12.31
CA ILE A 57 -7.56 4.22 -12.04
C ILE A 57 -9.08 4.27 -11.78
N GLU A 58 -9.87 3.66 -12.66
CA GLU A 58 -11.33 3.59 -12.54
C GLU A 58 -11.76 2.85 -11.27
N GLN A 59 -11.14 1.72 -10.97
CA GLN A 59 -11.42 0.95 -9.76
C GLN A 59 -11.16 1.77 -8.49
N LEU A 60 -10.03 2.47 -8.42
CA LEU A 60 -9.71 3.29 -7.26
C LEU A 60 -10.66 4.50 -7.16
N ASP A 61 -11.06 5.08 -8.28
CA ASP A 61 -12.04 6.17 -8.32
C ASP A 61 -13.42 5.73 -7.79
N VAL A 62 -13.89 4.55 -8.18
CA VAL A 62 -15.14 3.97 -7.65
C VAL A 62 -15.04 3.77 -6.12
N TRP A 63 -13.91 3.31 -5.63
CA TRP A 63 -13.69 3.19 -4.19
C TRP A 63 -13.66 4.56 -3.49
N ALA A 64 -13.00 5.56 -4.08
CA ALA A 64 -12.97 6.91 -3.54
C ALA A 64 -14.37 7.49 -3.37
N GLN A 65 -15.23 7.31 -4.38
CA GLN A 65 -16.64 7.74 -4.33
C GLN A 65 -17.43 6.98 -3.24
N ARG A 66 -17.28 5.65 -3.16
CA ARG A 66 -17.98 4.83 -2.14
C ARG A 66 -17.57 5.18 -0.73
N LEU A 67 -16.30 5.53 -0.53
CA LEU A 67 -15.74 5.90 0.76
C LEU A 67 -15.92 7.38 1.09
N ASP A 68 -16.39 8.18 0.14
CA ASP A 68 -16.42 9.63 0.26
C ASP A 68 -15.06 10.19 0.70
N VAL A 69 -14.02 9.89 -0.09
CA VAL A 69 -12.66 10.40 0.10
C VAL A 69 -12.16 11.05 -1.19
N PRO A 70 -11.39 12.16 -1.10
CA PRO A 70 -10.81 12.78 -2.27
C PRO A 70 -9.76 11.87 -2.92
N ILE A 71 -9.71 11.94 -4.25
CA ILE A 71 -8.71 11.24 -5.07
C ILE A 71 -8.04 12.20 -6.03
N ILE A 72 -6.74 12.04 -6.19
CA ILE A 72 -5.97 12.66 -7.28
C ILE A 72 -5.65 11.57 -8.29
N LYS A 73 -6.00 11.81 -9.53
CA LYS A 73 -5.75 10.91 -10.66
C LYS A 73 -5.25 11.72 -11.86
N GLY A 74 -4.29 11.15 -12.56
CA GLY A 74 -3.83 11.65 -13.86
C GLY A 74 -4.64 11.05 -15.01
N GLN A 75 -4.38 11.53 -16.21
CA GLN A 75 -4.83 10.87 -17.43
C GLN A 75 -4.14 9.51 -17.58
N TYR A 76 -4.71 8.63 -18.39
CA TYR A 76 -4.06 7.37 -18.76
C TYR A 76 -2.65 7.63 -19.30
N LYS A 77 -1.66 6.90 -18.80
CA LYS A 77 -0.22 7.07 -19.07
C LYS A 77 0.39 8.39 -18.56
N ALA A 78 -0.27 9.12 -17.68
CA ALA A 78 0.38 10.23 -17.00
C ALA A 78 1.60 9.76 -16.19
N ASP A 79 2.53 10.68 -15.90
CA ASP A 79 3.67 10.37 -15.03
C ASP A 79 3.20 10.08 -13.60
N PRO A 80 3.40 8.87 -13.05
CA PRO A 80 2.97 8.52 -11.70
C PRO A 80 3.58 9.44 -10.63
N ALA A 81 4.81 9.90 -10.84
CA ALA A 81 5.47 10.81 -9.91
C ALA A 81 4.80 12.19 -9.88
N ALA A 82 4.29 12.67 -11.02
CA ALA A 82 3.52 13.91 -11.06
C ALA A 82 2.18 13.77 -10.32
N VAL A 83 1.49 12.62 -10.48
CA VAL A 83 0.24 12.34 -9.75
C VAL A 83 0.48 12.35 -8.24
N CYS A 84 1.53 11.67 -7.76
CA CYS A 84 1.88 11.65 -6.33
C CYS A 84 2.30 13.03 -5.81
N HIS A 85 3.02 13.82 -6.62
CA HIS A 85 3.37 15.20 -6.30
C HIS A 85 2.11 16.07 -6.08
N ASP A 86 1.19 16.03 -7.03
CA ASP A 86 -0.04 16.82 -6.98
C ASP A 86 -0.94 16.37 -5.82
N ALA A 87 -0.97 15.07 -5.55
CA ALA A 87 -1.68 14.51 -4.42
C ALA A 87 -1.09 14.98 -3.08
N TRP A 88 0.24 15.03 -2.94
CA TRP A 88 0.88 15.56 -1.75
C TRP A 88 0.53 17.04 -1.52
N GLU A 89 0.64 17.87 -2.57
CA GLU A 89 0.28 19.29 -2.50
C GLU A 89 -1.18 19.49 -2.07
N ALA A 90 -2.09 18.72 -2.67
CA ALA A 90 -3.51 18.78 -2.34
C ALA A 90 -3.80 18.31 -0.90
N ALA A 91 -3.16 17.21 -0.48
CA ALA A 91 -3.32 16.66 0.87
C ALA A 91 -2.79 17.63 1.93
N ASN A 92 -1.61 18.19 1.73
CA ASN A 92 -0.99 19.15 2.63
C ASN A 92 -1.85 20.43 2.76
N LYS A 93 -2.27 20.99 1.62
CA LYS A 93 -3.12 22.20 1.60
C LYS A 93 -4.47 22.01 2.30
N ARG A 94 -5.04 20.81 2.22
CA ARG A 94 -6.36 20.48 2.81
C ARG A 94 -6.28 19.94 4.24
N GLY A 95 -5.10 19.83 4.83
CA GLY A 95 -4.91 19.26 6.18
C GLY A 95 -5.32 17.79 6.29
N ILE A 96 -5.10 17.01 5.22
CA ILE A 96 -5.40 15.57 5.19
C ILE A 96 -4.41 14.83 6.08
N ASN A 97 -4.88 13.88 6.89
CA ASN A 97 -4.02 13.10 7.79
C ASN A 97 -3.20 12.04 7.05
N TYR A 98 -3.79 11.36 6.06
CA TYR A 98 -3.13 10.26 5.34
C TYR A 98 -3.29 10.40 3.84
N LEU A 99 -2.17 10.30 3.11
CA LEU A 99 -2.13 10.17 1.66
C LEU A 99 -1.73 8.75 1.30
N LEU A 100 -2.63 7.99 0.67
CA LEU A 100 -2.37 6.62 0.22
C LEU A 100 -2.08 6.63 -1.28
N CYS A 101 -0.88 6.20 -1.67
CA CYS A 101 -0.45 6.14 -3.07
C CYS A 101 -0.55 4.69 -3.58
N ASP A 102 -1.54 4.40 -4.43
CA ASP A 102 -1.69 3.10 -5.10
C ASP A 102 -0.83 3.07 -6.36
N THR A 103 0.20 2.21 -6.39
CA THR A 103 1.23 2.20 -7.42
C THR A 103 1.08 1.05 -8.41
N ALA A 104 1.80 1.14 -9.53
CA ALA A 104 1.91 0.05 -10.50
C ALA A 104 2.55 -1.21 -9.89
N GLY A 105 2.26 -2.37 -10.51
CA GLY A 105 2.81 -3.66 -10.07
C GLY A 105 3.20 -4.58 -11.22
N ARG A 106 3.62 -4.01 -12.36
CA ARG A 106 3.97 -4.75 -13.59
C ARG A 106 5.36 -5.36 -13.50
N LEU A 107 5.51 -6.44 -12.72
CA LEU A 107 6.82 -7.06 -12.45
C LEU A 107 7.48 -7.66 -13.71
N HIS A 108 6.71 -7.96 -14.77
CA HIS A 108 7.26 -8.41 -16.05
C HIS A 108 8.08 -7.33 -16.79
N THR A 109 7.89 -6.05 -16.44
CA THR A 109 8.74 -4.93 -16.86
C THR A 109 9.51 -4.39 -15.66
N ARG A 110 10.21 -5.28 -14.96
CA ARG A 110 10.80 -5.03 -13.64
C ARG A 110 11.62 -3.74 -13.56
N ASP A 111 12.55 -3.56 -14.48
CA ASP A 111 13.47 -2.41 -14.42
C ASP A 111 12.72 -1.09 -14.57
N ASN A 112 11.71 -1.03 -15.44
CA ASN A 112 10.85 0.14 -15.60
C ASN A 112 10.00 0.40 -14.35
N LEU A 113 9.42 -0.66 -13.76
CA LEU A 113 8.65 -0.56 -12.52
C LEU A 113 9.52 -0.03 -11.38
N MET A 114 10.70 -0.60 -11.18
CA MET A 114 11.60 -0.20 -10.10
C MET A 114 12.09 1.23 -10.27
N ALA A 115 12.40 1.66 -11.49
CA ALA A 115 12.75 3.05 -11.80
C ALA A 115 11.59 4.02 -11.54
N GLU A 116 10.35 3.62 -11.87
CA GLU A 116 9.13 4.39 -11.62
C GLU A 116 8.91 4.58 -10.11
N LEU A 117 8.97 3.51 -9.32
CA LEU A 117 8.81 3.56 -7.86
C LEU A 117 9.88 4.44 -7.20
N SER A 118 11.14 4.27 -7.59
CA SER A 118 12.24 5.11 -7.08
C SER A 118 12.08 6.59 -7.47
N LYS A 119 11.50 6.88 -8.65
CA LYS A 119 11.19 8.25 -9.06
C LYS A 119 10.11 8.87 -8.18
N ILE A 120 9.02 8.14 -7.89
CA ILE A 120 7.95 8.61 -7.00
C ILE A 120 8.53 8.90 -5.61
N GLU A 121 9.29 7.96 -5.05
CA GLU A 121 9.93 8.13 -3.73
C GLU A 121 10.79 9.39 -3.68
N ARG A 122 11.65 9.60 -4.68
CA ARG A 122 12.49 10.79 -4.78
C ARG A 122 11.68 12.08 -4.89
N VAL A 123 10.57 12.08 -5.62
CA VAL A 123 9.71 13.26 -5.78
C VAL A 123 9.01 13.59 -4.47
N LEU A 124 8.48 12.60 -3.77
CA LEU A 124 7.89 12.76 -2.45
C LEU A 124 8.91 13.23 -1.42
N GLY A 125 10.12 12.66 -1.43
CA GLY A 125 11.22 13.04 -0.54
C GLY A 125 11.71 14.48 -0.71
N ARG A 126 11.47 15.11 -1.87
CA ARG A 126 11.72 16.55 -2.08
C ARG A 126 10.67 17.44 -1.41
N LYS A 127 9.47 16.91 -1.17
CA LYS A 127 8.39 17.62 -0.49
C LYS A 127 8.50 17.49 1.03
N ASP A 128 8.81 16.31 1.48
CA ASP A 128 9.09 15.97 2.86
C ASP A 128 10.22 14.95 2.88
N ALA A 129 11.37 15.30 3.44
CA ALA A 129 12.57 14.45 3.47
C ALA A 129 12.34 13.10 4.18
N SER A 130 11.27 13.00 4.99
CA SER A 130 10.86 11.75 5.64
C SER A 130 9.83 10.93 4.85
N ALA A 131 9.31 11.45 3.73
CA ALA A 131 8.33 10.74 2.90
C ALA A 131 9.02 9.83 1.86
N PRO A 132 8.41 8.68 1.53
CA PRO A 132 7.21 8.13 2.15
C PRO A 132 7.46 7.68 3.60
N HIS A 133 6.50 7.95 4.49
CA HIS A 133 6.62 7.60 5.92
C HIS A 133 6.43 6.11 6.15
N GLU A 134 5.61 5.49 5.32
CA GLU A 134 5.34 4.05 5.30
C GLU A 134 5.36 3.53 3.87
N THR A 135 6.00 2.39 3.68
CA THR A 135 5.98 1.63 2.42
C THR A 135 5.48 0.22 2.72
N LEU A 136 4.24 -0.04 2.33
CA LEU A 136 3.56 -1.30 2.60
C LEU A 136 3.55 -2.18 1.36
N LEU A 137 4.12 -3.37 1.46
CA LEU A 137 4.09 -4.38 0.41
C LEU A 137 2.82 -5.22 0.53
N VAL A 138 2.03 -5.28 -0.53
CA VAL A 138 0.87 -6.18 -0.61
C VAL A 138 1.31 -7.52 -1.17
N VAL A 139 1.12 -8.58 -0.40
CA VAL A 139 1.42 -9.96 -0.80
C VAL A 139 0.16 -10.83 -0.76
N ASP A 140 0.06 -11.69 -1.74
CA ASP A 140 -0.96 -12.74 -1.79
C ASP A 140 -0.43 -13.98 -1.04
N ALA A 141 -1.12 -14.41 0.02
CA ALA A 141 -0.72 -15.55 0.85
C ALA A 141 -0.61 -16.86 0.07
N THR A 142 -1.28 -16.96 -1.08
CA THR A 142 -1.28 -18.15 -1.94
C THR A 142 0.00 -18.31 -2.77
N THR A 143 0.81 -17.25 -2.90
CA THR A 143 2.00 -17.24 -3.79
C THR A 143 3.24 -17.94 -3.20
N GLY A 144 3.19 -18.36 -1.94
CA GLY A 144 4.25 -19.16 -1.30
C GLY A 144 5.63 -18.46 -1.32
N SER A 145 6.67 -19.18 -1.72
CA SER A 145 8.07 -18.69 -1.75
C SER A 145 8.31 -17.51 -2.70
N ASN A 146 7.47 -17.34 -3.72
CA ASN A 146 7.58 -16.21 -4.65
C ASN A 146 7.34 -14.86 -3.95
N ALA A 147 6.55 -14.83 -2.87
CA ALA A 147 6.30 -13.60 -2.11
C ALA A 147 7.59 -13.03 -1.49
N LEU A 148 8.47 -13.89 -0.97
CA LEU A 148 9.75 -13.45 -0.43
C LEU A 148 10.67 -12.86 -1.51
N GLN A 149 10.73 -13.51 -2.68
CA GLN A 149 11.52 -12.99 -3.80
C GLN A 149 10.99 -11.62 -4.26
N GLN A 150 9.66 -11.46 -4.36
CA GLN A 150 9.03 -10.19 -4.66
C GLN A 150 9.39 -9.14 -3.61
N ALA A 151 9.31 -9.47 -2.32
CA ALA A 151 9.67 -8.55 -1.24
C ALA A 151 11.11 -8.05 -1.35
N LYS A 152 12.06 -8.93 -1.67
CA LYS A 152 13.47 -8.57 -1.91
C LYS A 152 13.64 -7.59 -3.08
N GLU A 153 12.91 -7.80 -4.16
CA GLU A 153 12.95 -6.91 -5.34
C GLU A 153 12.37 -5.52 -5.04
N PHE A 154 11.20 -5.47 -4.38
CA PHE A 154 10.60 -4.20 -4.00
C PHE A 154 11.47 -3.44 -2.99
N GLN A 155 12.05 -4.13 -2.00
CA GLN A 155 12.92 -3.49 -1.02
C GLN A 155 14.15 -2.82 -1.68
N LYS A 156 14.71 -3.42 -2.73
CA LYS A 156 15.80 -2.81 -3.48
C LYS A 156 15.37 -1.52 -4.20
N ALA A 157 14.13 -1.46 -4.67
CA ALA A 157 13.62 -0.32 -5.42
C ALA A 157 13.25 0.88 -4.54
N VAL A 158 12.61 0.59 -3.39
CA VAL A 158 12.05 1.61 -2.50
C VAL A 158 12.86 1.82 -1.22
N GLY A 159 14.09 1.35 -1.20
CA GLY A 159 15.02 1.48 -0.08
C GLY A 159 14.56 0.79 1.20
N LYS A 160 13.32 0.99 1.66
CA LYS A 160 12.82 0.39 2.89
C LYS A 160 11.34 0.02 2.80
N LEU A 161 11.05 -1.26 3.02
CA LEU A 161 9.70 -1.73 3.33
C LEU A 161 9.45 -1.60 4.83
N THR A 162 8.33 -1.03 5.23
CA THR A 162 7.97 -0.82 6.65
C THR A 162 6.94 -1.81 7.16
N GLY A 163 6.29 -2.53 6.26
CA GLY A 163 5.31 -3.55 6.62
C GLY A 163 4.73 -4.28 5.43
N VAL A 164 4.01 -5.34 5.74
CA VAL A 164 3.30 -6.16 4.76
C VAL A 164 1.79 -6.12 5.03
N ILE A 165 1.03 -6.00 3.95
CA ILE A 165 -0.41 -6.29 3.92
C ILE A 165 -0.57 -7.67 3.31
N VAL A 166 -1.14 -8.61 4.04
CA VAL A 166 -1.36 -9.98 3.58
C VAL A 166 -2.79 -10.13 3.10
N THR A 167 -2.97 -10.62 1.88
CA THR A 167 -4.28 -10.85 1.28
C THR A 167 -4.54 -12.33 1.05
N LYS A 168 -5.80 -12.70 0.86
CA LYS A 168 -6.26 -14.07 0.54
C LYS A 168 -5.83 -15.13 1.56
N LEU A 169 -5.84 -14.78 2.84
CA LEU A 169 -5.57 -15.72 3.93
C LEU A 169 -6.70 -16.73 4.16
N ASP A 170 -7.88 -16.46 3.65
CA ASP A 170 -9.05 -17.36 3.60
C ASP A 170 -8.88 -18.56 2.65
N GLY A 171 -7.86 -18.53 1.80
CA GLY A 171 -7.51 -19.63 0.91
C GLY A 171 -6.61 -20.69 1.56
N SER A 172 -6.18 -21.67 0.77
CA SER A 172 -5.27 -22.74 1.18
C SER A 172 -3.84 -22.29 1.51
N GLY A 173 -3.56 -21.01 1.35
CA GLY A 173 -2.26 -20.41 1.63
C GLY A 173 -2.03 -20.28 3.14
N LYS A 174 -1.10 -21.06 3.65
CA LYS A 174 -0.80 -21.14 5.10
C LYS A 174 0.02 -19.94 5.64
N GLY A 175 0.08 -18.80 4.92
CA GLY A 175 0.79 -17.60 5.38
C GLY A 175 2.28 -17.76 5.69
N GLY A 176 2.89 -18.89 5.35
CA GLY A 176 4.32 -19.15 5.58
C GLY A 176 5.25 -18.12 4.94
N CYS A 177 4.80 -17.50 3.85
CA CYS A 177 5.53 -16.40 3.20
C CYS A 177 5.70 -15.18 4.13
N VAL A 178 4.73 -14.92 5.01
CA VAL A 178 4.78 -13.82 5.99
C VAL A 178 5.93 -14.04 6.98
N VAL A 179 6.04 -15.27 7.48
CA VAL A 179 7.12 -15.67 8.40
C VAL A 179 8.48 -15.54 7.72
N SER A 180 8.59 -16.00 6.47
CA SER A 180 9.84 -15.89 5.69
C SER A 180 10.25 -14.43 5.45
N ILE A 181 9.31 -13.56 5.08
CA ILE A 181 9.57 -12.13 4.88
C ILE A 181 10.03 -11.48 6.20
N GLN A 182 9.34 -11.78 7.31
CA GLN A 182 9.71 -11.26 8.62
C GLN A 182 11.11 -11.72 9.03
N ASN A 183 11.44 -13.00 8.86
CA ASN A 183 12.73 -13.56 9.30
C ASN A 183 13.89 -13.09 8.44
N GLU A 184 13.71 -13.01 7.11
CA GLU A 184 14.84 -12.69 6.21
C GLU A 184 15.01 -11.19 5.99
N LEU A 185 13.93 -10.40 6.02
CA LEU A 185 13.96 -8.97 5.71
C LEU A 185 13.67 -8.08 6.92
N GLY A 186 13.21 -8.65 8.04
CA GLY A 186 12.80 -7.88 9.21
C GLY A 186 11.53 -7.05 8.99
N VAL A 187 10.76 -7.35 7.92
CA VAL A 187 9.56 -6.59 7.55
C VAL A 187 8.32 -7.25 8.16
N PRO A 188 7.66 -6.59 9.14
CA PRO A 188 6.52 -7.19 9.84
C PRO A 188 5.24 -7.18 9.00
N ALA A 189 4.41 -8.23 9.15
CA ALA A 189 3.02 -8.13 8.74
C ALA A 189 2.30 -7.12 9.62
N ARG A 190 1.56 -6.20 9.01
CA ARG A 190 0.85 -5.13 9.74
C ARG A 190 -0.65 -5.21 9.58
N PHE A 191 -1.10 -5.63 8.41
CA PHE A 191 -2.52 -5.75 8.10
C PHE A 191 -2.80 -7.04 7.36
N ILE A 192 -4.05 -7.50 7.49
CA ILE A 192 -4.59 -8.65 6.79
C ILE A 192 -5.90 -8.29 6.08
N GLY A 193 -6.07 -8.84 4.88
CA GLY A 193 -7.35 -8.90 4.20
C GLY A 193 -7.90 -10.32 4.31
N THR A 194 -9.01 -10.49 5.01
CA THR A 194 -9.60 -11.79 5.35
C THR A 194 -10.78 -12.19 4.45
N GLY A 195 -11.12 -11.39 3.47
CA GLY A 195 -12.25 -11.64 2.57
C GLY A 195 -12.37 -10.55 1.50
N GLU A 196 -13.55 -10.43 0.89
CA GLU A 196 -13.82 -9.45 -0.18
C GLU A 196 -14.62 -8.22 0.29
N GLY A 197 -15.18 -8.24 1.49
CA GLY A 197 -15.97 -7.16 2.08
C GLY A 197 -15.11 -5.93 2.47
N LYS A 198 -15.78 -4.80 2.59
CA LYS A 198 -15.13 -3.53 3.02
C LYS A 198 -14.58 -3.61 4.45
N ASP A 199 -15.16 -4.44 5.29
CA ASP A 199 -14.81 -4.61 6.71
C ASP A 199 -13.84 -5.80 6.93
N ASP A 200 -13.51 -6.54 5.86
CA ASP A 200 -12.57 -7.68 5.88
C ASP A 200 -11.11 -7.22 5.83
N PHE A 201 -10.77 -6.26 6.71
CA PHE A 201 -9.43 -5.70 6.84
C PHE A 201 -9.14 -5.39 8.30
N ALA A 202 -8.06 -5.96 8.82
CA ALA A 202 -7.71 -5.84 10.22
C ALA A 202 -6.21 -5.69 10.42
N ILE A 203 -5.83 -5.23 11.61
CA ILE A 203 -4.43 -5.29 12.07
C ILE A 203 -4.04 -6.76 12.19
N PHE A 204 -2.84 -7.10 11.70
CA PHE A 204 -2.28 -8.44 11.85
C PHE A 204 -2.01 -8.75 13.32
N ASP A 205 -2.58 -9.86 13.79
CA ASP A 205 -2.34 -10.41 15.13
C ASP A 205 -1.52 -11.70 15.01
N ALA A 206 -0.24 -11.61 15.37
CA ALA A 206 0.68 -12.73 15.27
C ALA A 206 0.25 -13.93 16.14
N LYS A 207 -0.40 -13.68 17.29
CA LYS A 207 -0.86 -14.74 18.19
C LYS A 207 -1.99 -15.53 17.57
N LYS A 208 -3.01 -14.83 17.07
CA LYS A 208 -4.12 -15.46 16.35
C LYS A 208 -3.65 -16.20 15.10
N PHE A 209 -2.68 -15.64 14.40
CA PHE A 209 -2.09 -16.27 13.21
C PHE A 209 -1.43 -17.61 13.53
N VAL A 210 -0.64 -17.68 14.61
CA VAL A 210 0.02 -18.93 15.06
C VAL A 210 -0.99 -19.95 15.57
N GLU A 211 -2.05 -19.51 16.23
CA GLU A 211 -3.13 -20.37 16.74
C GLU A 211 -4.04 -20.91 15.64
N GLY A 212 -3.82 -20.51 14.38
CA GLY A 212 -4.65 -20.96 13.24
C GLY A 212 -6.09 -20.43 13.26
N ILE A 213 -6.31 -19.30 13.95
CA ILE A 213 -7.62 -18.67 14.12
C ILE A 213 -7.89 -17.62 13.03
N LEU A 214 -6.97 -17.51 12.08
CA LEU A 214 -7.06 -16.61 10.93
C LEU A 214 -7.54 -17.35 9.69
#